data_58d1a2fa91b6198eb1235fe8c306ab41
#
_entry.id   58d1a2fa91b6198eb1235fe8c306ab41
#
_cell.length_a   1.000
_cell.length_b   1.000
_cell.length_c   1.000
_cell.angle_alpha   90.00
_cell.angle_beta   90.00
_cell.angle_gamma   90.00
#
_symmetry.space_group_name_H-M   'P 1'
#
loop_
_entity.id
_entity.type
_entity.pdbx_description
1 polymer ?
#
loop_
_entity_poly.entity_id
_entity_poly.type
_entity_poly.pdbx_seq_one_letter_code
_entity_poly.pdbx_strand_id
1 'polypeptide(L)'
;AVKRDGILPTPETDDFETYVQTLIAERVVHPDDADRFRADMDLASLRSLLFSQKSAFGVYRSEVLARTGMISFAVIPSRECSESDPWAVVMVGRNLPIESFVRLNGEEYRRDSLTGLLNRNAFDDDVEFIQATHDKPLTVMYMDLIGLHEINNHLGHARGDVVLCELADAARAYFGVDNIYRIGGDEFVIISFAHSMAQSARQMGYMRQELLDHGCELSVGMAESDDGEDIPDLVNQAENEMRKDKKRYYASGS
;
A
#
# COMPACT_ATOMS: atom_id res chain seq x y z
N ALA A 1 8.19 -26.45 8.52
CA ALA A 1 9.35 -26.08 9.34
C ALA A 1 9.10 -24.71 10.00
N VAL A 2 8.96 -24.71 11.31
CA VAL A 2 8.71 -23.47 12.11
C VAL A 2 10.02 -22.71 12.23
N LYS A 3 10.09 -21.49 11.72
CA LYS A 3 11.23 -20.58 11.91
C LYS A 3 11.06 -19.81 13.22
N ARG A 4 12.02 -19.90 14.11
CA ARG A 4 12.00 -19.37 15.48
C ARG A 4 12.33 -17.86 15.49
N ASP A 5 11.45 -17.08 16.12
CA ASP A 5 11.77 -15.73 16.59
C ASP A 5 11.56 -15.53 18.11
N GLY A 6 11.48 -16.62 18.89
CA GLY A 6 11.52 -16.60 20.36
C GLY A 6 10.30 -16.06 21.10
N ILE A 7 9.24 -15.67 20.41
CA ILE A 7 8.02 -15.08 21.01
C ILE A 7 6.90 -16.13 21.15
N LEU A 8 6.89 -17.13 20.27
CA LEU A 8 5.88 -18.18 20.32
C LEU A 8 6.40 -19.45 20.95
N PRO A 9 5.56 -20.17 21.69
CA PRO A 9 5.87 -21.51 22.14
C PRO A 9 6.12 -22.40 20.92
N THR A 10 7.16 -23.26 21.00
CA THR A 10 7.40 -24.27 19.97
C THR A 10 6.26 -25.28 20.08
N PRO A 11 5.54 -25.62 18.99
CA PRO A 11 4.53 -26.65 19.07
C PRO A 11 5.19 -27.98 19.47
N GLU A 12 4.70 -28.56 20.54
CA GLU A 12 5.07 -29.91 20.99
C GLU A 12 4.27 -30.99 20.22
N THR A 13 3.36 -30.56 19.35
CA THR A 13 2.43 -31.39 18.60
C THR A 13 2.34 -30.95 17.14
N ASP A 14 2.08 -31.89 16.26
CA ASP A 14 1.74 -31.62 14.87
C ASP A 14 0.24 -31.32 14.68
N ASP A 15 -0.54 -31.36 15.78
CA ASP A 15 -1.96 -31.06 15.77
C ASP A 15 -2.20 -29.55 15.89
N PHE A 16 -2.80 -28.96 14.87
CA PHE A 16 -3.04 -27.53 14.79
C PHE A 16 -4.03 -27.02 15.86
N GLU A 17 -5.10 -27.78 16.13
CA GLU A 17 -6.07 -27.39 17.17
C GLU A 17 -5.43 -27.35 18.55
N THR A 18 -4.62 -28.35 18.88
CA THR A 18 -3.86 -28.40 20.14
C THR A 18 -2.90 -27.21 20.22
N TYR A 19 -2.26 -26.82 19.13
CA TYR A 19 -1.40 -25.64 19.10
C TYR A 19 -2.18 -24.34 19.34
N VAL A 20 -3.34 -24.16 18.73
CA VAL A 20 -4.24 -23.01 18.97
C VAL A 20 -4.63 -22.92 20.45
N GLN A 21 -4.95 -24.05 21.10
CA GLN A 21 -5.26 -24.07 22.53
C GLN A 21 -4.04 -23.71 23.40
N THR A 22 -2.84 -24.14 23.00
CA THR A 22 -1.60 -23.79 23.70
C THR A 22 -1.35 -22.27 23.67
N LEU A 23 -1.57 -21.60 22.54
CA LEU A 23 -1.41 -20.16 22.41
C LEU A 23 -2.36 -19.39 23.35
N ILE A 24 -3.56 -19.91 23.59
CA ILE A 24 -4.52 -19.33 24.54
C ILE A 24 -4.10 -19.63 25.98
N ALA A 25 -3.72 -20.87 26.28
CA ALA A 25 -3.33 -21.30 27.62
C ALA A 25 -2.08 -20.56 28.11
N GLU A 26 -1.12 -20.32 27.26
CA GLU A 26 0.11 -19.55 27.56
C GLU A 26 -0.08 -18.03 27.48
N ARG A 27 -1.33 -17.55 27.29
CA ARG A 27 -1.70 -16.13 27.20
C ARG A 27 -1.01 -15.35 26.08
N VAL A 28 -0.52 -16.05 25.08
CA VAL A 28 -0.07 -15.44 23.83
C VAL A 28 -1.22 -14.74 23.14
N VAL A 29 -2.41 -15.34 23.22
CA VAL A 29 -3.70 -14.71 22.92
C VAL A 29 -4.45 -14.46 24.24
N HIS A 30 -4.92 -13.23 24.43
CA HIS A 30 -5.64 -12.85 25.64
C HIS A 30 -6.92 -13.69 25.82
N PRO A 31 -7.29 -14.12 27.06
CA PRO A 31 -8.48 -14.94 27.31
C PRO A 31 -9.77 -14.36 26.73
N ASP A 32 -9.96 -13.03 26.79
CA ASP A 32 -11.16 -12.38 26.25
C ASP A 32 -11.26 -12.46 24.71
N ASP A 33 -10.17 -12.74 24.01
CA ASP A 33 -10.14 -12.91 22.55
C ASP A 33 -10.13 -14.39 22.14
N ALA A 34 -10.12 -15.31 23.10
CA ALA A 34 -9.96 -16.75 22.88
C ALA A 34 -11.04 -17.34 21.97
N ASP A 35 -12.31 -16.97 22.16
CA ASP A 35 -13.41 -17.51 21.36
C ASP A 35 -13.36 -17.02 19.92
N ARG A 36 -13.01 -15.73 19.72
CA ARG A 36 -12.79 -15.17 18.39
C ARG A 36 -11.59 -15.83 17.72
N PHE A 37 -10.47 -16.01 18.46
CA PHE A 37 -9.28 -16.65 17.93
C PHE A 37 -9.54 -18.11 17.52
N ARG A 38 -10.32 -18.88 18.31
CA ARG A 38 -10.71 -20.25 17.93
C ARG A 38 -11.54 -20.27 16.64
N ALA A 39 -12.49 -19.33 16.53
CA ALA A 39 -13.34 -19.24 15.34
C ALA A 39 -12.54 -18.87 14.08
N ASP A 40 -11.63 -17.90 14.22
CA ASP A 40 -10.78 -17.43 13.10
C ASP A 40 -9.74 -18.50 12.71
N MET A 41 -9.32 -19.37 13.63
CA MET A 41 -8.36 -20.46 13.41
C MET A 41 -9.05 -21.83 13.22
N ASP A 42 -10.36 -21.86 12.95
CA ASP A 42 -11.07 -23.08 12.61
C ASP A 42 -10.58 -23.66 11.28
N LEU A 43 -10.13 -24.92 11.30
CA LEU A 43 -9.52 -25.57 10.13
C LEU A 43 -10.47 -25.68 8.94
N ALA A 44 -11.77 -25.86 9.15
CA ALA A 44 -12.72 -25.96 8.05
C ALA A 44 -12.91 -24.60 7.37
N SER A 45 -13.01 -23.54 8.16
CA SER A 45 -13.10 -22.15 7.68
C SER A 45 -11.83 -21.72 6.95
N LEU A 46 -10.67 -22.00 7.56
CA LEU A 46 -9.36 -21.71 6.96
C LEU A 46 -9.15 -22.48 5.65
N ARG A 47 -9.52 -23.76 5.57
CA ARG A 47 -9.45 -24.56 4.35
C ARG A 47 -10.21 -23.94 3.19
N SER A 48 -11.45 -23.52 3.43
CA SER A 48 -12.26 -22.88 2.41
C SER A 48 -11.63 -21.57 1.91
N LEU A 49 -11.09 -20.80 2.83
CA LEU A 49 -10.46 -19.51 2.54
C LEU A 49 -9.14 -19.68 1.77
N LEU A 50 -8.28 -20.58 2.21
CA LEU A 50 -6.99 -20.87 1.60
C LEU A 50 -7.14 -21.53 0.21
N PHE A 51 -8.17 -22.35 0.04
CA PHE A 51 -8.51 -22.95 -1.24
C PHE A 51 -8.84 -21.90 -2.32
N SER A 52 -9.43 -20.79 -1.89
CA SER A 52 -9.66 -19.63 -2.76
C SER A 52 -8.43 -18.74 -2.96
N GLN A 53 -7.25 -19.18 -2.52
CA GLN A 53 -5.99 -18.44 -2.50
C GLN A 53 -6.04 -17.10 -1.74
N LYS A 54 -6.94 -16.99 -0.77
CA LYS A 54 -7.04 -15.84 0.12
C LYS A 54 -6.27 -16.11 1.41
N SER A 55 -5.65 -15.09 1.95
CA SER A 55 -5.01 -15.14 3.27
C SER A 55 -6.03 -14.79 4.36
N ALA A 56 -5.90 -15.41 5.54
CA ALA A 56 -6.62 -15.03 6.73
C ALA A 56 -5.71 -14.25 7.67
N PHE A 57 -6.27 -13.23 8.32
CA PHE A 57 -5.55 -12.41 9.27
C PHE A 57 -6.38 -12.12 10.49
N GLY A 58 -5.73 -12.04 11.65
CA GLY A 58 -6.38 -11.65 12.88
C GLY A 58 -5.42 -10.91 13.80
N VAL A 59 -5.95 -9.93 14.53
CA VAL A 59 -5.22 -9.23 15.61
C VAL A 59 -5.92 -9.49 16.93
N TYR A 60 -5.14 -9.85 17.92
CA TYR A 60 -5.63 -10.26 19.23
C TYR A 60 -4.80 -9.58 20.33
N ARG A 61 -5.41 -9.35 21.47
CA ARG A 61 -4.69 -8.91 22.67
C ARG A 61 -3.73 -10.02 23.11
N SER A 62 -2.59 -9.63 23.66
CA SER A 62 -1.57 -10.55 24.18
C SER A 62 -1.06 -10.06 25.53
N GLU A 63 -0.95 -10.96 26.50
CA GLU A 63 -0.32 -10.65 27.79
C GLU A 63 1.20 -10.85 27.77
N VAL A 64 1.71 -11.63 26.81
CA VAL A 64 3.15 -11.93 26.68
C VAL A 64 3.91 -10.80 26.03
N LEU A 65 3.25 -10.00 25.19
CA LEU A 65 3.88 -8.90 24.45
C LEU A 65 3.74 -7.57 25.20
N ALA A 66 4.66 -7.33 26.11
CA ALA A 66 4.63 -6.22 27.08
C ALA A 66 4.63 -4.80 26.48
N ARG A 67 4.99 -4.59 25.21
CA ARG A 67 5.09 -3.24 24.61
C ARG A 67 3.82 -2.78 23.90
N THR A 68 3.09 -3.66 23.23
CA THR A 68 1.87 -3.30 22.49
C THR A 68 0.64 -3.99 23.01
N GLY A 69 0.78 -5.08 23.77
CA GLY A 69 -0.34 -5.90 24.23
C GLY A 69 -1.15 -6.55 23.11
N MET A 70 -0.62 -6.56 21.88
CA MET A 70 -1.29 -7.07 20.69
C MET A 70 -0.38 -8.04 19.92
N ILE A 71 -1.00 -9.10 19.37
CA ILE A 71 -0.35 -10.06 18.47
C ILE A 71 -1.19 -10.22 17.21
N SER A 72 -0.52 -10.34 16.09
CA SER A 72 -1.18 -10.62 14.80
C SER A 72 -0.82 -12.03 14.31
N PHE A 73 -1.80 -12.71 13.75
CA PHE A 73 -1.62 -13.99 13.07
C PHE A 73 -2.03 -13.86 11.61
N ALA A 74 -1.20 -14.39 10.74
CA ALA A 74 -1.48 -14.52 9.31
C ALA A 74 -1.45 -16.00 8.92
N VAL A 75 -2.49 -16.45 8.23
CA VAL A 75 -2.54 -17.78 7.62
C VAL A 75 -2.51 -17.58 6.12
N ILE A 76 -1.47 -18.09 5.46
CA ILE A 76 -1.19 -17.84 4.05
C ILE A 76 -1.20 -19.19 3.32
N PRO A 77 -1.86 -19.28 2.13
CA PRO A 77 -1.84 -20.50 1.34
C PRO A 77 -0.40 -20.84 0.90
N SER A 78 -0.03 -22.10 0.99
CA SER A 78 1.22 -22.59 0.41
C SER A 78 1.14 -22.53 -1.12
N ARG A 79 2.26 -22.23 -1.80
CA ARG A 79 2.35 -22.31 -3.26
C ARG A 79 2.17 -23.73 -3.81
N GLU A 80 2.29 -24.72 -2.96
CA GLU A 80 2.14 -26.14 -3.28
C GLU A 80 0.78 -26.71 -2.87
N CYS A 81 -0.19 -25.86 -2.51
CA CYS A 81 -1.53 -26.30 -2.14
C CYS A 81 -2.23 -27.04 -3.29
N SER A 82 -2.71 -28.25 -3.00
CA SER A 82 -3.63 -29.01 -3.84
C SER A 82 -4.92 -29.32 -3.06
N GLU A 83 -5.98 -29.76 -3.77
CA GLU A 83 -7.22 -30.21 -3.10
C GLU A 83 -6.99 -31.33 -2.08
N SER A 84 -5.95 -32.16 -2.30
CA SER A 84 -5.60 -33.28 -1.43
C SER A 84 -4.63 -32.90 -0.30
N ASP A 85 -3.95 -31.75 -0.39
CA ASP A 85 -2.97 -31.28 0.60
C ASP A 85 -2.97 -29.76 0.72
N PRO A 86 -4.01 -29.19 1.38
CA PRO A 86 -4.19 -27.75 1.51
C PRO A 86 -3.41 -27.18 2.70
N TRP A 87 -2.09 -27.31 2.74
CA TRP A 87 -1.31 -26.83 3.88
C TRP A 87 -1.07 -25.33 3.84
N ALA A 88 -1.35 -24.72 4.96
CA ALA A 88 -1.13 -23.32 5.24
C ALA A 88 0.13 -23.13 6.10
N VAL A 89 0.88 -22.09 5.82
CA VAL A 89 1.92 -21.62 6.72
C VAL A 89 1.27 -20.59 7.67
N VAL A 90 1.21 -20.92 8.94
CA VAL A 90 0.85 -19.93 9.97
C VAL A 90 2.08 -19.06 10.19
N MET A 91 2.00 -17.81 9.75
CA MET A 91 3.01 -16.81 10.10
C MET A 91 2.50 -16.01 11.27
N VAL A 92 3.28 -15.95 12.31
CA VAL A 92 3.03 -15.01 13.39
C VAL A 92 3.70 -13.71 13.06
N GLY A 93 2.90 -12.69 12.93
CA GLY A 93 3.40 -11.33 12.84
C GLY A 93 4.02 -10.96 14.20
N ARG A 94 5.18 -10.32 14.15
CA ARG A 94 5.80 -9.70 15.32
C ARG A 94 4.83 -8.73 15.99
N ASN A 95 5.20 -8.27 17.18
CA ASN A 95 4.74 -7.08 17.88
C ASN A 95 4.69 -5.87 16.94
N LEU A 96 3.76 -5.91 16.00
CA LEU A 96 3.61 -4.86 15.01
C LEU A 96 2.65 -3.83 15.59
N PRO A 97 2.99 -2.53 15.55
CA PRO A 97 1.99 -1.49 15.70
C PRO A 97 0.78 -1.79 14.81
N ILE A 98 -0.40 -1.34 15.19
CA ILE A 98 -1.63 -1.47 14.38
C ILE A 98 -1.39 -1.04 12.92
N GLU A 99 -0.54 -0.05 12.73
CA GLU A 99 -0.08 0.46 11.43
C GLU A 99 0.62 -0.60 10.56
N SER A 100 1.44 -1.45 11.21
CA SER A 100 2.13 -2.55 10.48
C SER A 100 1.20 -3.72 10.17
N PHE A 101 0.13 -3.90 10.96
CA PHE A 101 -0.94 -4.86 10.66
C PHE A 101 -1.76 -4.43 9.44
N VAL A 102 -2.08 -3.16 9.35
CA VAL A 102 -2.69 -2.53 8.18
C VAL A 102 -1.79 -2.73 6.95
N ARG A 103 -0.49 -2.61 7.11
CA ARG A 103 0.51 -2.86 6.04
C ARG A 103 0.52 -4.31 5.53
N LEU A 104 0.29 -5.30 6.40
CA LEU A 104 0.25 -6.74 6.05
C LEU A 104 -1.09 -7.19 5.46
N ASN A 105 -2.20 -6.55 5.84
CA ASN A 105 -3.55 -6.88 5.34
C ASN A 105 -3.92 -6.18 4.03
N GLY A 106 -3.04 -5.43 3.48
CA GLY A 106 -3.43 -4.27 2.75
C GLY A 106 -3.09 -4.15 1.30
N GLU A 107 -3.01 -5.16 0.45
CA GLU A 107 -3.05 -4.81 -0.97
C GLU A 107 -4.35 -4.05 -1.30
N GLU A 108 -5.50 -4.51 -0.83
CA GLU A 108 -6.79 -3.80 -1.02
C GLU A 108 -6.87 -2.48 -0.21
N TYR A 109 -6.35 -2.46 1.02
CA TYR A 109 -6.32 -1.25 1.86
C TYR A 109 -5.35 -0.18 1.34
N ARG A 110 -4.29 -0.61 0.65
CA ARG A 110 -3.25 0.26 0.08
C ARG A 110 -3.57 0.77 -1.32
N ARG A 111 -4.63 0.29 -1.95
CA ARG A 111 -4.98 0.66 -3.32
C ARG A 111 -6.18 1.60 -3.39
N ASP A 112 -6.13 2.50 -4.36
CA ASP A 112 -7.27 3.30 -4.77
C ASP A 112 -8.24 2.42 -5.58
N SER A 113 -9.48 2.37 -5.15
CA SER A 113 -10.50 1.46 -5.72
C SER A 113 -10.87 1.77 -7.16
N LEU A 114 -10.66 3.01 -7.63
CA LEU A 114 -10.96 3.42 -9.00
C LEU A 114 -9.78 3.11 -9.93
N THR A 115 -8.60 3.58 -9.58
CA THR A 115 -7.42 3.54 -10.46
C THR A 115 -6.54 2.31 -10.24
N GLY A 116 -6.68 1.63 -9.09
CA GLY A 116 -5.81 0.52 -8.68
C GLY A 116 -4.37 0.93 -8.35
N LEU A 117 -4.04 2.23 -8.36
CA LEU A 117 -2.77 2.76 -7.85
C LEU A 117 -2.70 2.63 -6.33
N LEU A 118 -1.54 2.89 -5.75
CA LEU A 118 -1.44 3.06 -4.31
C LEU A 118 -2.26 4.27 -3.87
N ASN A 119 -2.90 4.18 -2.71
CA ASN A 119 -3.74 5.25 -2.18
C ASN A 119 -2.97 6.15 -1.19
N ARG A 120 -3.67 7.11 -0.58
CA ARG A 120 -3.13 8.04 0.41
C ARG A 120 -2.51 7.32 1.61
N ASN A 121 -3.15 6.29 2.13
CA ASN A 121 -2.61 5.55 3.28
C ASN A 121 -1.28 4.88 2.93
N ALA A 122 -1.20 4.28 1.73
CA ALA A 122 0.03 3.69 1.24
C ALA A 122 1.14 4.75 1.07
N PHE A 123 0.80 5.94 0.60
CA PHE A 123 1.73 7.05 0.45
C PHE A 123 2.32 7.49 1.80
N ASP A 124 1.46 7.74 2.79
CA ASP A 124 1.89 8.20 4.12
C ASP A 124 2.80 7.15 4.80
N ASP A 125 2.45 5.86 4.72
CA ASP A 125 3.26 4.75 5.21
C ASP A 125 4.62 4.63 4.50
N ASP A 126 4.62 4.73 3.16
CA ASP A 126 5.82 4.54 2.36
C ASP A 126 6.78 5.73 2.50
N VAL A 127 6.28 6.95 2.63
CA VAL A 127 7.09 8.14 2.93
C VAL A 127 7.83 7.96 4.25
N GLU A 128 7.15 7.51 5.31
CA GLU A 128 7.79 7.24 6.60
C GLU A 128 8.85 6.12 6.49
N PHE A 129 8.53 5.05 5.76
CA PHE A 129 9.47 3.94 5.55
C PHE A 129 10.69 4.36 4.72
N ILE A 130 10.48 5.12 3.64
CA ILE A 130 11.56 5.63 2.77
C ILE A 130 12.46 6.56 3.58
N GLN A 131 11.90 7.49 4.37
CA GLN A 131 12.65 8.39 5.24
C GLN A 131 13.56 7.63 6.21
N ALA A 132 13.09 6.49 6.73
CA ALA A 132 13.82 5.69 7.70
C ALA A 132 14.90 4.78 7.09
N THR A 133 14.82 4.44 5.81
CA THR A 133 15.60 3.33 5.21
C THR A 133 16.35 3.69 3.94
N HIS A 134 16.01 4.81 3.29
CA HIS A 134 16.58 5.15 2.00
C HIS A 134 17.72 6.16 2.15
N ASP A 135 18.87 5.83 1.54
CA ASP A 135 20.10 6.61 1.58
C ASP A 135 20.59 7.04 0.17
N LYS A 136 19.71 6.96 -0.84
CA LYS A 136 20.05 7.24 -2.24
C LYS A 136 19.21 8.39 -2.79
N PRO A 137 19.70 9.08 -3.82
CA PRO A 137 18.93 10.10 -4.51
C PRO A 137 17.58 9.56 -5.00
N LEU A 138 16.55 10.36 -4.86
CA LEU A 138 15.22 10.07 -5.38
C LEU A 138 14.57 11.32 -5.97
N THR A 139 13.62 11.12 -6.87
CA THR A 139 12.83 12.20 -7.46
C THR A 139 11.37 12.02 -7.07
N VAL A 140 10.77 13.08 -6.53
CA VAL A 140 9.33 13.18 -6.27
C VAL A 140 8.69 13.98 -7.39
N MET A 141 7.60 13.46 -7.95
CA MET A 141 6.77 14.15 -8.95
C MET A 141 5.35 14.25 -8.39
N TYR A 142 4.86 15.48 -8.25
CA TYR A 142 3.48 15.76 -7.83
C TYR A 142 2.67 16.24 -9.02
N MET A 143 1.50 15.65 -9.24
CA MET A 143 0.66 15.90 -10.40
C MET A 143 -0.78 16.19 -9.97
N ASP A 144 -1.44 17.06 -10.73
CA ASP A 144 -2.84 17.42 -10.54
C ASP A 144 -3.52 17.52 -11.90
N LEU A 145 -4.66 16.85 -12.07
CA LEU A 145 -5.42 16.85 -13.31
C LEU A 145 -6.20 18.15 -13.46
N ILE A 146 -5.88 18.92 -14.48
CA ILE A 146 -6.56 20.19 -14.76
C ILE A 146 -7.95 19.93 -15.35
N GLY A 147 -8.95 20.64 -14.83
CA GLY A 147 -10.30 20.64 -15.41
C GLY A 147 -11.16 19.42 -15.08
N LEU A 148 -10.78 18.56 -14.13
CA LEU A 148 -11.61 17.41 -13.75
C LEU A 148 -13.01 17.83 -13.29
N HIS A 149 -13.12 18.96 -12.59
CA HIS A 149 -14.40 19.49 -12.14
C HIS A 149 -15.32 19.88 -13.32
N GLU A 150 -14.76 20.52 -14.34
CA GLU A 150 -15.46 20.88 -15.57
C GLU A 150 -15.88 19.63 -16.36
N ILE A 151 -15.01 18.65 -16.47
CA ILE A 151 -15.32 17.34 -17.08
C ILE A 151 -16.51 16.70 -16.36
N ASN A 152 -16.46 16.63 -15.03
CA ASN A 152 -17.53 16.06 -14.22
C ASN A 152 -18.85 16.80 -14.38
N ASN A 153 -18.82 18.13 -14.44
CA ASN A 153 -20.01 18.94 -14.58
C ASN A 153 -20.65 18.85 -15.97
N HIS A 154 -19.85 18.75 -17.02
CA HIS A 154 -20.36 18.75 -18.41
C HIS A 154 -20.61 17.36 -18.96
N LEU A 155 -19.79 16.36 -18.57
CA LEU A 155 -19.81 15.01 -19.13
C LEU A 155 -20.15 13.93 -18.10
N GLY A 156 -20.33 14.31 -16.83
CA GLY A 156 -20.69 13.42 -15.74
C GLY A 156 -19.47 12.71 -15.10
N HIS A 157 -19.66 12.25 -13.86
CA HIS A 157 -18.60 11.60 -13.07
C HIS A 157 -18.01 10.36 -13.76
N ALA A 158 -18.80 9.59 -14.50
CA ALA A 158 -18.31 8.42 -15.23
C ALA A 158 -17.21 8.80 -16.27
N ARG A 159 -17.29 9.98 -16.90
CA ARG A 159 -16.21 10.43 -17.80
C ARG A 159 -14.98 10.88 -17.00
N GLY A 160 -15.17 11.56 -15.87
CA GLY A 160 -14.07 11.91 -14.96
C GLY A 160 -13.32 10.67 -14.46
N ASP A 161 -14.06 9.62 -14.10
CA ASP A 161 -13.47 8.34 -13.68
C ASP A 161 -12.60 7.71 -14.79
N VAL A 162 -13.05 7.75 -16.04
CA VAL A 162 -12.28 7.28 -17.19
C VAL A 162 -10.97 8.06 -17.34
N VAL A 163 -11.02 9.40 -17.24
CA VAL A 163 -9.83 10.25 -17.34
C VAL A 163 -8.83 9.96 -16.21
N LEU A 164 -9.31 9.73 -14.99
CA LEU A 164 -8.46 9.34 -13.86
C LEU A 164 -7.77 7.99 -14.09
N CYS A 165 -8.48 7.03 -14.70
CA CYS A 165 -7.90 5.74 -15.08
C CYS A 165 -6.89 5.89 -16.23
N GLU A 166 -7.17 6.70 -17.25
CA GLU A 166 -6.25 7.01 -18.35
C GLU A 166 -4.93 7.60 -17.81
N LEU A 167 -4.99 8.53 -16.85
CA LEU A 167 -3.81 9.08 -16.18
C LEU A 167 -3.04 8.00 -15.41
N ALA A 168 -3.75 7.15 -14.66
CA ALA A 168 -3.12 6.07 -13.91
C ALA A 168 -2.40 5.06 -14.81
N ASP A 169 -2.97 4.71 -15.95
CA ASP A 169 -2.39 3.79 -16.92
C ASP A 169 -1.18 4.41 -17.61
N ALA A 170 -1.24 5.68 -17.99
CA ALA A 170 -0.10 6.42 -18.51
C ALA A 170 1.04 6.48 -17.47
N ALA A 171 0.75 6.80 -16.22
CA ALA A 171 1.75 6.83 -15.16
C ALA A 171 2.46 5.48 -15.00
N ARG A 172 1.72 4.36 -15.03
CA ARG A 172 2.32 3.01 -15.02
C ARG A 172 3.19 2.73 -16.23
N ALA A 173 2.77 3.14 -17.40
CA ALA A 173 3.50 2.90 -18.66
C ALA A 173 4.87 3.61 -18.68
N TYR A 174 4.93 4.83 -18.14
CA TYR A 174 6.16 5.64 -18.16
C TYR A 174 7.05 5.44 -16.93
N PHE A 175 6.50 5.14 -15.74
CA PHE A 175 7.24 5.11 -14.48
C PHE A 175 7.26 3.74 -13.79
N GLY A 176 6.59 2.75 -14.36
CA GLY A 176 6.48 1.41 -13.78
C GLY A 176 5.24 1.27 -12.90
N VAL A 177 5.20 0.20 -12.11
CA VAL A 177 4.00 -0.15 -11.32
C VAL A 177 4.13 0.19 -9.83
N ASP A 178 5.34 0.51 -9.38
CA ASP A 178 5.64 0.75 -7.98
C ASP A 178 5.73 2.25 -7.67
N ASN A 179 5.41 2.63 -6.44
CA ASN A 179 5.55 3.99 -5.92
C ASN A 179 4.80 5.08 -6.71
N ILE A 180 3.63 4.72 -7.26
CA ILE A 180 2.68 5.65 -7.86
C ILE A 180 1.43 5.68 -7.00
N TYR A 181 1.07 6.86 -6.53
CA TYR A 181 0.02 7.07 -5.54
C TYR A 181 -1.04 8.02 -6.07
N ARG A 182 -2.31 7.70 -5.82
CA ARG A 182 -3.41 8.67 -5.88
C ARG A 182 -3.73 9.12 -4.47
N ILE A 183 -3.41 10.36 -4.15
CA ILE A 183 -3.49 10.91 -2.79
C ILE A 183 -4.68 11.84 -2.55
N GLY A 184 -5.35 12.23 -3.62
CA GLY A 184 -6.52 13.09 -3.61
C GLY A 184 -7.48 12.76 -4.75
N GLY A 185 -8.50 13.55 -4.96
CA GLY A 185 -9.45 13.35 -6.05
C GLY A 185 -8.80 13.37 -7.44
N ASP A 186 -7.97 14.37 -7.70
CA ASP A 186 -7.25 14.67 -8.92
C ASP A 186 -5.72 14.74 -8.72
N GLU A 187 -5.24 14.42 -7.51
CA GLU A 187 -3.83 14.52 -7.11
C GLU A 187 -3.12 13.17 -7.11
N PHE A 188 -1.97 13.12 -7.75
CA PHE A 188 -1.13 11.94 -7.87
C PHE A 188 0.32 12.26 -7.50
N VAL A 189 1.01 11.29 -6.91
CA VAL A 189 2.44 11.39 -6.58
C VAL A 189 3.17 10.19 -7.12
N ILE A 190 4.38 10.41 -7.64
CA ILE A 190 5.33 9.36 -8.02
C ILE A 190 6.62 9.59 -7.24
N ILE A 191 7.14 8.54 -6.60
CA ILE A 191 8.47 8.53 -5.96
C ILE A 191 9.37 7.63 -6.79
N SER A 192 10.34 8.19 -7.49
CA SER A 192 11.24 7.45 -8.37
C SER A 192 12.64 7.32 -7.77
N PHE A 193 13.10 6.08 -7.64
CA PHE A 193 14.47 5.73 -7.23
C PHE A 193 15.37 5.38 -8.43
N ALA A 194 14.77 5.20 -9.60
CA ALA A 194 15.46 4.70 -10.78
C ALA A 194 15.90 5.80 -11.75
N HIS A 195 15.34 6.99 -11.62
CA HIS A 195 15.51 8.06 -12.59
C HIS A 195 16.00 9.34 -11.94
N SER A 196 17.00 9.96 -12.53
CA SER A 196 17.38 11.33 -12.17
C SER A 196 16.27 12.32 -12.55
N MET A 197 16.30 13.51 -11.98
CA MET A 197 15.38 14.62 -12.30
C MET A 197 15.25 14.83 -13.83
N ALA A 198 16.36 14.83 -14.56
CA ALA A 198 16.35 15.04 -16.00
C ALA A 198 15.68 13.91 -16.77
N GLN A 199 15.85 12.66 -16.34
CA GLN A 199 15.16 11.51 -16.94
C GLN A 199 13.68 11.53 -16.62
N SER A 200 13.32 11.78 -15.37
CA SER A 200 11.94 11.91 -14.92
C SER A 200 11.21 13.05 -15.66
N ALA A 201 11.85 14.20 -15.82
CA ALA A 201 11.28 15.33 -16.56
C ALA A 201 11.01 14.99 -18.04
N ARG A 202 11.89 14.21 -18.67
CA ARG A 202 11.70 13.77 -20.05
C ARG A 202 10.53 12.82 -20.19
N GLN A 203 10.44 11.81 -19.32
CA GLN A 203 9.33 10.84 -19.31
C GLN A 203 8.00 11.54 -19.01
N MET A 204 8.00 12.44 -18.04
CA MET A 204 6.83 13.26 -17.72
C MET A 204 6.39 14.12 -18.91
N GLY A 205 7.34 14.67 -19.68
CA GLY A 205 7.03 15.41 -20.90
C GLY A 205 6.32 14.57 -21.95
N TYR A 206 6.75 13.33 -22.16
CA TYR A 206 6.08 12.40 -23.08
C TYR A 206 4.69 12.00 -22.58
N MET A 207 4.57 11.66 -21.31
CA MET A 207 3.28 11.33 -20.68
C MET A 207 2.28 12.49 -20.78
N ARG A 208 2.71 13.73 -20.49
CA ARG A 208 1.84 14.92 -20.61
C ARG A 208 1.36 15.10 -22.05
N GLN A 209 2.24 14.91 -23.05
CA GLN A 209 1.85 15.04 -24.45
C GLN A 209 0.82 13.99 -24.88
N GLU A 210 1.02 12.74 -24.47
CA GLU A 210 0.06 11.66 -24.74
C GLU A 210 -1.30 11.95 -24.12
N LEU A 211 -1.33 12.38 -22.86
CA LEU A 211 -2.57 12.74 -22.17
C LEU A 211 -3.25 13.96 -22.79
N LEU A 212 -2.47 14.95 -23.25
CA LEU A 212 -3.01 16.11 -23.94
C LEU A 212 -3.69 15.73 -25.25
N ASP A 213 -3.12 14.77 -26.00
CA ASP A 213 -3.72 14.23 -27.23
C ASP A 213 -5.07 13.52 -26.96
N HIS A 214 -5.30 13.07 -25.70
CA HIS A 214 -6.56 12.52 -25.23
C HIS A 214 -7.48 13.57 -24.55
N GLY A 215 -7.08 14.84 -24.58
CA GLY A 215 -7.85 15.93 -23.98
C GLY A 215 -7.71 16.06 -22.47
N CYS A 216 -6.65 15.47 -21.90
CA CYS A 216 -6.33 15.54 -20.47
C CYS A 216 -5.10 16.40 -20.26
N GLU A 217 -5.19 17.39 -19.39
CA GLU A 217 -4.09 18.30 -19.08
C GLU A 217 -3.63 18.12 -17.63
N LEU A 218 -2.31 18.19 -17.42
CA LEU A 218 -1.71 18.02 -16.09
C LEU A 218 -0.91 19.25 -15.67
N SER A 219 -1.05 19.63 -14.41
CA SER A 219 -0.04 20.43 -13.72
C SER A 219 0.96 19.50 -13.04
N VAL A 220 2.23 19.80 -13.14
CA VAL A 220 3.31 18.95 -12.63
C VAL A 220 4.34 19.79 -11.88
N GLY A 221 4.75 19.29 -10.72
CA GLY A 221 5.91 19.78 -9.99
C GLY A 221 6.85 18.63 -9.65
N MET A 222 8.13 18.92 -9.59
CA MET A 222 9.17 17.92 -9.37
C MET A 222 10.21 18.45 -8.38
N ALA A 223 10.72 17.55 -7.55
CA ALA A 223 11.82 17.82 -6.64
C ALA A 223 12.74 16.59 -6.58
N GLU A 224 14.04 16.79 -6.38
CA GLU A 224 15.05 15.73 -6.28
C GLU A 224 15.84 15.91 -4.99
N SER A 225 16.06 14.82 -4.27
CA SER A 225 16.94 14.78 -3.11
C SER A 225 18.30 14.24 -3.51
N ASP A 226 19.36 14.90 -3.04
CA ASP A 226 20.73 14.45 -3.29
C ASP A 226 21.19 13.45 -2.23
N ASP A 227 20.90 13.64 -0.94
CA ASP A 227 21.18 12.68 0.18
C ASP A 227 20.61 13.25 1.49
N GLY A 228 19.75 12.47 2.17
CA GLY A 228 19.35 12.75 3.57
C GLY A 228 18.41 13.93 3.77
N GLU A 229 17.81 14.48 2.73
CA GLU A 229 16.72 15.45 2.84
C GLU A 229 15.47 14.80 3.44
N ASP A 230 14.68 15.59 4.15
CA ASP A 230 13.38 15.16 4.67
C ASP A 230 12.40 14.92 3.50
N ILE A 231 11.92 13.67 3.35
CA ILE A 231 11.01 13.28 2.26
C ILE A 231 9.71 14.11 2.29
N PRO A 232 9.07 14.37 3.43
CA PRO A 232 7.96 15.31 3.53
C PRO A 232 8.27 16.69 2.96
N ASP A 233 9.46 17.25 3.20
CA ASP A 233 9.87 18.53 2.66
C ASP A 233 10.04 18.47 1.14
N LEU A 234 10.58 17.38 0.62
CA LEU A 234 10.71 17.14 -0.81
C LEU A 234 9.35 17.03 -1.51
N VAL A 235 8.39 16.35 -0.90
CA VAL A 235 7.00 16.28 -1.37
C VAL A 235 6.37 17.69 -1.40
N ASN A 236 6.56 18.47 -0.34
CA ASN A 236 6.08 19.85 -0.27
C ASN A 236 6.72 20.75 -1.35
N GLN A 237 8.00 20.56 -1.66
CA GLN A 237 8.68 21.27 -2.76
C GLN A 237 8.04 20.92 -4.11
N ALA A 238 7.84 19.62 -4.39
CA ALA A 238 7.20 19.17 -5.61
C ALA A 238 5.76 19.72 -5.75
N GLU A 239 4.97 19.69 -4.67
CA GLU A 239 3.62 20.27 -4.64
C GLU A 239 3.62 21.78 -4.94
N ASN A 240 4.56 22.52 -4.35
CA ASN A 240 4.68 23.96 -4.60
C ASN A 240 5.03 24.26 -6.07
N GLU A 241 5.89 23.48 -6.71
CA GLU A 241 6.21 23.63 -8.13
C GLU A 241 4.98 23.26 -9.00
N MET A 242 4.23 22.20 -8.68
CA MET A 242 2.98 21.87 -9.35
C MET A 242 1.96 23.02 -9.27
N ARG A 243 1.80 23.63 -8.09
CA ARG A 243 0.91 24.78 -7.92
C ARG A 243 1.33 26.00 -8.75
N LYS A 244 2.64 26.20 -8.98
CA LYS A 244 3.14 27.24 -9.89
C LYS A 244 2.83 26.91 -11.35
N ASP A 245 2.99 25.64 -11.74
CA ASP A 245 2.64 25.18 -13.08
C ASP A 245 1.14 25.36 -13.34
N LYS A 246 0.28 24.98 -12.41
CA LYS A 246 -1.18 25.19 -12.47
C LYS A 246 -1.56 26.66 -12.63
N LYS A 247 -0.88 27.56 -11.90
CA LYS A 247 -1.11 29.01 -12.02
C LYS A 247 -0.70 29.54 -13.39
N ARG A 248 0.41 29.06 -13.97
CA ARG A 248 0.86 29.45 -15.32
C ARG A 248 -0.16 29.03 -16.38
N TYR A 249 -0.68 27.81 -16.28
CA TYR A 249 -1.72 27.32 -17.17
C TYR A 249 -2.93 28.27 -17.19
N TYR A 250 -3.51 28.57 -16.04
CA TYR A 250 -4.68 29.47 -15.98
C TYR A 250 -4.37 30.93 -16.39
N ALA A 251 -3.13 31.39 -16.19
CA ALA A 251 -2.71 32.72 -16.61
C ALA A 251 -2.50 32.84 -18.12
N SER A 252 -2.21 31.72 -18.82
CA SER A 252 -2.05 31.69 -20.27
C SER A 252 -3.37 31.73 -21.06
N GLY A 253 -4.51 31.66 -20.38
CA GLY A 253 -5.83 31.85 -21.00
C GLY A 253 -6.31 30.65 -21.82
N SER A 254 -5.86 29.50 -21.49
CA SER A 254 -6.27 28.21 -22.08
C SER A 254 -7.60 27.77 -21.55
#